data_e6c0ce051e6aca8a1845e8753860abba
#
_entry.id   e6c0ce051e6aca8a1845e8753860abba
#
_cell.length_a   1.000
_cell.length_b   1.000
_cell.length_c   1.000
_cell.angle_alpha   90.00
_cell.angle_beta   90.00
_cell.angle_gamma   90.00
#
_symmetry.space_group_name_H-M   'P 1'
#
loop_
_entity.id
_entity.type
_entity.pdbx_description
1 polymer ?
#
loop_
_entity_poly.entity_id
_entity_poly.type
_entity_poly.pdbx_seq_one_letter_code
_entity_poly.pdbx_strand_id
1 'polypeptide(L)'
;GRSYLLDPDNGAVIIHGIQHVRPGESTAHKKAFGTRYGSEAQWSEETGKLLAGNHINYISYGSNRIEVFPAAVRGNLLTPKTQKIAYAENLYLLRTFMWDMSKNLGYAFDDDKYNRLVLLFEPTFATYIDRLVQEKSALFAGDRHFIGFYLDNELPFASYQNADPLRGIDLKHFLSLPERYKAAREYAEKFMRDNGIASTGVITKKNQEDFRGMVADYYYQLTTATVRRY
;
A
#
# COMPACT_ATOMS: atom_id res chain seq x y z
N GLY A 1 17.07 20.80 -6.95
CA GLY A 1 16.74 21.44 -5.69
C GLY A 1 16.73 20.43 -4.56
N ARG A 2 16.88 20.84 -3.32
CA ARG A 2 16.70 19.96 -2.15
C ARG A 2 15.28 20.15 -1.64
N SER A 3 14.55 19.04 -1.41
CA SER A 3 13.23 19.06 -0.79
C SER A 3 13.38 18.80 0.70
N TYR A 4 12.65 19.54 1.51
CA TYR A 4 12.61 19.39 2.97
C TYR A 4 11.16 19.16 3.38
N LEU A 5 10.96 18.40 4.43
CA LEU A 5 9.70 18.41 5.15
C LEU A 5 9.74 19.55 6.15
N LEU A 6 8.64 20.29 6.22
CA LEU A 6 8.45 21.38 7.16
C LEU A 6 7.40 20.97 8.19
N ASP A 7 7.61 21.36 9.43
CA ASP A 7 6.57 21.29 10.45
C ASP A 7 5.52 22.40 10.24
N PRO A 8 4.41 22.39 10.98
CA PRO A 8 3.39 23.42 10.87
C PRO A 8 3.88 24.85 11.17
N ASP A 9 5.01 24.98 11.82
CA ASP A 9 5.63 26.27 12.17
C ASP A 9 6.75 26.67 11.17
N ASN A 10 6.83 25.98 10.01
CA ASN A 10 7.82 26.16 8.94
C ASN A 10 9.27 25.81 9.35
N GLY A 11 9.46 25.06 10.41
CA GLY A 11 10.75 24.50 10.79
C GLY A 11 11.10 23.27 9.92
N ALA A 12 12.36 23.16 9.47
CA ALA A 12 12.81 21.96 8.78
C ALA A 12 12.82 20.76 9.74
N VAL A 13 12.20 19.65 9.31
CA VAL A 13 12.07 18.44 10.13
C VAL A 13 12.93 17.32 9.58
N ILE A 14 13.70 16.70 10.48
CA ILE A 14 14.32 15.41 10.25
C ILE A 14 13.36 14.35 10.78
N ILE A 15 12.91 13.45 9.89
CA ILE A 15 12.07 12.32 10.28
C ILE A 15 12.95 11.27 10.95
N HIS A 16 12.68 11.02 12.24
CA HIS A 16 13.19 9.89 13.00
C HIS A 16 12.02 8.98 13.32
N GLY A 17 11.84 7.95 12.51
CA GLY A 17 10.61 7.15 12.47
C GLY A 17 10.80 5.69 12.87
N ILE A 18 9.70 5.06 13.27
CA ILE A 18 9.62 3.64 13.56
C ILE A 18 8.40 3.03 12.85
N GLN A 19 8.49 1.75 12.52
CA GLN A 19 7.41 0.97 11.90
C GLN A 19 6.82 -0.04 12.88
N HIS A 20 5.63 -0.55 12.56
CA HIS A 20 4.96 -1.62 13.30
C HIS A 20 4.70 -1.31 14.79
N VAL A 21 4.43 -0.07 15.13
CA VAL A 21 4.02 0.34 16.48
C VAL A 21 2.57 -0.09 16.69
N ARG A 22 2.38 -1.27 17.23
CA ARG A 22 1.05 -1.86 17.49
C ARG A 22 1.12 -2.88 18.61
N PRO A 23 -0.01 -3.16 19.31
CA PRO A 23 -0.09 -4.31 20.18
C PRO A 23 0.18 -5.58 19.39
N GLY A 24 0.91 -6.52 19.98
CA GLY A 24 1.17 -7.80 19.34
C GLY A 24 -0.08 -8.66 19.20
N GLU A 25 -0.14 -9.48 18.17
CA GLU A 25 -1.33 -10.27 17.80
C GLU A 25 -1.35 -11.67 18.42
N SER A 26 -0.20 -12.23 18.84
CA SER A 26 -0.15 -13.56 19.43
C SER A 26 -0.84 -13.63 20.81
N THR A 27 -1.26 -14.83 21.19
CA THR A 27 -1.86 -15.04 22.53
C THR A 27 -0.94 -14.57 23.66
N ALA A 28 0.35 -14.80 23.55
CA ALA A 28 1.35 -14.33 24.51
C ALA A 28 1.40 -12.80 24.57
N HIS A 29 1.40 -12.12 23.41
CA HIS A 29 1.38 -10.66 23.33
C HIS A 29 0.09 -10.09 23.92
N LYS A 30 -1.08 -10.66 23.61
CA LYS A 30 -2.37 -10.22 24.17
C LYS A 30 -2.40 -10.35 25.68
N LYS A 31 -1.86 -11.43 26.23
CA LYS A 31 -1.75 -11.63 27.69
C LYS A 31 -0.81 -10.59 28.31
N ALA A 32 0.38 -10.39 27.75
CA ALA A 32 1.35 -9.41 28.22
C ALA A 32 0.77 -7.98 28.14
N PHE A 33 0.07 -7.66 27.05
CA PHE A 33 -0.62 -6.38 26.89
C PHE A 33 -1.65 -6.15 27.98
N GLY A 34 -2.54 -7.12 28.23
CA GLY A 34 -3.56 -7.02 29.27
C GLY A 34 -2.96 -6.86 30.67
N THR A 35 -1.87 -7.59 30.97
CA THR A 35 -1.19 -7.51 32.26
C THR A 35 -0.47 -6.16 32.46
N ARG A 36 0.16 -5.62 31.41
CA ARG A 36 0.97 -4.41 31.53
C ARG A 36 0.15 -3.13 31.40
N TYR A 37 -0.76 -3.07 30.44
CA TYR A 37 -1.45 -1.83 30.09
C TYR A 37 -2.94 -1.84 30.48
N GLY A 38 -3.58 -3.00 30.51
CA GLY A 38 -5.01 -3.12 30.83
C GLY A 38 -5.96 -2.56 29.76
N SER A 39 -5.53 -1.54 29.00
CA SER A 39 -6.35 -0.93 27.95
C SER A 39 -5.50 -0.38 26.81
N GLU A 40 -6.12 -0.23 25.62
CA GLU A 40 -5.46 0.38 24.44
C GLU A 40 -5.12 1.86 24.69
N ALA A 41 -5.95 2.58 25.44
CA ALA A 41 -5.68 3.98 25.78
C ALA A 41 -4.42 4.12 26.62
N GLN A 42 -4.25 3.28 27.65
CA GLN A 42 -3.05 3.29 28.49
C GLN A 42 -1.80 2.87 27.70
N TRP A 43 -1.92 1.81 26.88
CA TRP A 43 -0.83 1.40 25.99
C TRP A 43 -0.40 2.54 25.06
N SER A 44 -1.36 3.22 24.46
CA SER A 44 -1.12 4.33 23.56
C SER A 44 -0.41 5.49 24.25
N GLU A 45 -0.87 5.87 25.43
CA GLU A 45 -0.25 6.94 26.22
C GLU A 45 1.20 6.61 26.60
N GLU A 46 1.43 5.40 27.14
CA GLU A 46 2.78 4.97 27.57
C GLU A 46 3.71 4.80 26.36
N THR A 47 3.20 4.25 25.24
CA THR A 47 3.97 4.10 24.03
C THR A 47 4.32 5.46 23.42
N GLY A 48 3.38 6.40 23.39
CA GLY A 48 3.62 7.76 22.94
C GLY A 48 4.72 8.47 23.76
N LYS A 49 4.66 8.34 25.07
CA LYS A 49 5.72 8.88 25.98
C LYS A 49 7.08 8.25 25.71
N LEU A 50 7.10 6.91 25.51
CA LEU A 50 8.34 6.18 25.18
C LEU A 50 8.95 6.65 23.87
N LEU A 51 8.13 6.79 22.82
CA LEU A 51 8.58 7.23 21.50
C LEU A 51 9.14 8.65 21.56
N ALA A 52 8.41 9.56 22.18
CA ALA A 52 8.85 10.93 22.31
C ALA A 52 10.12 11.09 23.18
N GLY A 53 10.21 10.34 24.28
CA GLY A 53 11.41 10.31 25.13
C GLY A 53 12.66 9.78 24.40
N ASN A 54 12.46 9.04 23.30
CA ASN A 54 13.53 8.58 22.40
C ASN A 54 13.63 9.42 21.12
N HIS A 55 13.04 10.60 21.08
CA HIS A 55 13.07 11.51 19.94
C HIS A 55 12.47 10.90 18.64
N ILE A 56 11.57 9.91 18.76
CA ILE A 56 10.82 9.37 17.63
C ILE A 56 9.67 10.33 17.34
N ASN A 57 9.68 10.93 16.15
CA ASN A 57 8.70 11.93 15.73
C ASN A 57 7.80 11.46 14.58
N TYR A 58 7.97 10.21 14.15
CA TYR A 58 7.18 9.63 13.06
C TYR A 58 6.90 8.14 13.28
N ILE A 59 5.68 7.73 13.00
CA ILE A 59 5.28 6.34 12.93
C ILE A 59 4.77 6.00 11.54
N SER A 60 5.23 4.87 11.04
CA SER A 60 5.01 4.45 9.67
C SER A 60 4.24 3.14 9.58
N TYR A 61 4.32 2.54 8.44
CA TYR A 61 3.73 1.30 7.98
C TYR A 61 3.48 0.27 9.09
N GLY A 62 2.26 -0.27 9.10
CA GLY A 62 1.85 -1.32 10.04
C GLY A 62 1.64 -0.84 11.50
N SER A 63 1.80 0.47 11.76
CA SER A 63 1.64 1.03 13.10
C SER A 63 0.18 1.31 13.43
N ASN A 64 -0.55 1.95 12.54
CA ASN A 64 -1.96 2.27 12.73
C ASN A 64 -2.82 1.46 11.76
N ARG A 65 -3.28 0.28 12.18
CA ARG A 65 -4.32 -0.38 11.39
C ARG A 65 -5.67 0.25 11.70
N ILE A 66 -6.22 0.96 10.73
CA ILE A 66 -7.57 1.55 10.79
C ILE A 66 -8.63 0.51 11.20
N GLU A 67 -8.41 -0.75 10.85
CA GLU A 67 -9.31 -1.86 11.14
C GLU A 67 -9.28 -2.32 12.61
N VAL A 68 -8.18 -2.04 13.31
CA VAL A 68 -7.97 -2.52 14.71
C VAL A 68 -8.35 -1.46 15.73
N PHE A 69 -8.30 -0.18 15.36
CA PHE A 69 -8.55 0.92 16.29
C PHE A 69 -9.79 1.72 15.91
N PRO A 70 -10.74 1.97 16.83
CA PRO A 70 -11.90 2.84 16.61
C PRO A 70 -11.48 4.22 16.11
N ALA A 71 -12.31 4.88 15.30
CA ALA A 71 -12.01 6.16 14.68
C ALA A 71 -11.57 7.27 15.65
N ALA A 72 -12.15 7.28 16.87
CA ALA A 72 -11.82 8.26 17.90
C ALA A 72 -10.39 8.11 18.46
N VAL A 73 -9.73 7.01 18.15
CA VAL A 73 -8.42 6.65 18.72
C VAL A 73 -7.30 6.81 17.69
N ARG A 74 -7.62 6.94 16.40
CA ARG A 74 -6.67 6.83 15.29
C ARG A 74 -5.62 7.94 15.24
N GLY A 75 -6.03 9.17 15.18
CA GLY A 75 -5.11 10.31 15.09
C GLY A 75 -4.46 10.68 16.43
N ASN A 76 -5.11 10.29 17.54
CA ASN A 76 -4.68 10.65 18.91
C ASN A 76 -4.03 9.52 19.69
N LEU A 77 -3.97 8.29 19.14
CA LEU A 77 -3.49 7.13 19.89
C LEU A 77 -2.05 7.26 20.32
N LEU A 78 -1.20 7.80 19.47
CA LEU A 78 0.22 7.98 19.71
C LEU A 78 0.64 9.45 19.75
N THR A 79 -0.35 10.35 19.71
CA THR A 79 -0.16 11.76 19.96
C THR A 79 -0.91 12.14 21.21
N PRO A 80 -0.35 11.90 22.42
CA PRO A 80 -0.84 12.57 23.59
C PRO A 80 -1.00 14.05 23.26
N LYS A 81 -2.00 14.73 23.82
CA LYS A 81 -2.29 16.17 23.55
C LYS A 81 -1.06 17.09 23.61
N THR A 82 0.05 16.59 24.14
CA THR A 82 1.32 17.28 24.35
C THR A 82 2.46 16.83 23.42
N GLN A 83 2.28 15.80 22.56
CA GLN A 83 3.39 15.27 21.75
C GLN A 83 2.98 15.12 20.29
N LYS A 84 3.77 15.71 19.42
CA LYS A 84 3.56 15.78 17.97
C LYS A 84 4.28 14.60 17.31
N ILE A 85 3.63 13.44 17.18
CA ILE A 85 4.15 12.32 16.39
C ILE A 85 3.39 12.28 15.07
N ALA A 86 4.11 12.53 13.98
CA ALA A 86 3.54 12.43 12.64
C ALA A 86 3.32 10.95 12.26
N TYR A 87 2.37 10.69 11.38
CA TYR A 87 2.09 9.34 10.92
C TYR A 87 1.60 9.29 9.48
N ALA A 88 1.78 8.12 8.86
CA ALA A 88 1.21 7.80 7.55
C ALA A 88 0.49 6.45 7.60
N GLU A 89 -0.50 6.28 6.72
CA GLU A 89 -1.29 5.07 6.61
C GLU A 89 -1.08 4.37 5.27
N ASN A 90 -1.32 3.06 5.24
CA ASN A 90 -1.25 2.28 4.02
C ASN A 90 -2.66 2.03 3.45
N LEU A 91 -2.88 2.39 2.20
CA LEU A 91 -4.15 2.16 1.50
C LEU A 91 -4.33 0.71 1.08
N TYR A 92 -3.23 -0.01 0.79
CA TYR A 92 -3.26 -1.39 0.27
C TYR A 92 -4.19 -1.54 -0.95
N LEU A 93 -4.07 -0.65 -1.93
CA LEU A 93 -5.02 -0.50 -3.03
C LEU A 93 -5.32 -1.80 -3.78
N LEU A 94 -4.27 -2.50 -4.26
CA LEU A 94 -4.43 -3.78 -4.95
C LEU A 94 -4.88 -4.90 -4.03
N ARG A 95 -4.38 -4.92 -2.80
CA ARG A 95 -4.72 -5.99 -1.85
C ARG A 95 -6.17 -5.89 -1.38
N THR A 96 -6.65 -4.69 -1.07
CA THR A 96 -8.05 -4.48 -0.70
C THR A 96 -8.98 -4.74 -1.87
N PHE A 97 -8.62 -4.32 -3.08
CA PHE A 97 -9.37 -4.64 -4.28
C PHE A 97 -9.49 -6.14 -4.51
N MET A 98 -8.40 -6.88 -4.39
CA MET A 98 -8.37 -8.34 -4.50
C MET A 98 -9.34 -9.01 -3.51
N TRP A 99 -9.38 -8.55 -2.26
CA TRP A 99 -10.29 -9.08 -1.26
C TRP A 99 -11.77 -8.71 -1.53
N ASP A 100 -12.03 -7.50 -1.97
CA ASP A 100 -13.37 -7.07 -2.33
C ASP A 100 -13.89 -7.78 -3.58
N MET A 101 -13.06 -8.04 -4.57
CA MET A 101 -13.42 -8.84 -5.74
C MET A 101 -13.90 -10.23 -5.34
N SER A 102 -13.22 -10.90 -4.40
CA SER A 102 -13.64 -12.22 -3.95
C SER A 102 -15.01 -12.23 -3.29
N LYS A 103 -15.37 -11.15 -2.59
CA LYS A 103 -16.67 -11.00 -1.95
C LYS A 103 -17.80 -10.57 -2.92
N ASN A 104 -17.48 -9.64 -3.83
CA ASN A 104 -18.50 -8.95 -4.63
C ASN A 104 -18.69 -9.54 -6.02
N LEU A 105 -17.70 -10.18 -6.59
CA LEU A 105 -17.73 -10.77 -7.93
C LEU A 105 -17.83 -12.29 -7.92
N GLY A 106 -17.87 -12.90 -6.75
CA GLY A 106 -18.09 -14.35 -6.60
C GLY A 106 -16.92 -15.23 -7.03
N TYR A 107 -15.73 -14.67 -7.25
CA TYR A 107 -14.53 -15.47 -7.49
C TYR A 107 -13.34 -14.95 -6.68
N ALA A 108 -12.59 -15.87 -6.08
CA ALA A 108 -11.34 -15.55 -5.41
C ALA A 108 -10.22 -15.34 -6.45
N PHE A 109 -9.39 -14.34 -6.23
CA PHE A 109 -8.15 -14.21 -6.96
C PHE A 109 -7.18 -15.31 -6.50
N ASP A 110 -6.60 -16.02 -7.46
CA ASP A 110 -5.62 -17.06 -7.21
C ASP A 110 -4.20 -16.42 -7.17
N ASP A 111 -3.81 -15.94 -5.98
CA ASP A 111 -2.53 -15.24 -5.74
C ASP A 111 -1.33 -16.22 -5.84
N ASP A 112 -1.57 -17.52 -5.77
CA ASP A 112 -0.55 -18.55 -5.98
C ASP A 112 -0.26 -18.79 -7.47
N LYS A 113 -1.24 -18.49 -8.32
CA LYS A 113 -1.16 -18.76 -9.76
C LYS A 113 -0.91 -17.50 -10.60
N TYR A 114 -1.38 -16.34 -10.16
CA TYR A 114 -1.31 -15.11 -10.95
C TYR A 114 -0.69 -13.99 -10.15
N ASN A 115 0.11 -13.17 -10.84
CA ASN A 115 0.60 -11.92 -10.26
C ASN A 115 -0.56 -10.96 -10.02
N ARG A 116 -0.71 -10.46 -8.78
CA ARG A 116 -1.81 -9.54 -8.41
C ARG A 116 -1.86 -8.25 -9.25
N LEU A 117 -0.76 -7.85 -9.88
CA LEU A 117 -0.72 -6.69 -10.78
C LEU A 117 -1.58 -6.87 -12.05
N VAL A 118 -2.04 -8.09 -12.37
CA VAL A 118 -3.04 -8.27 -13.44
C VAL A 118 -4.37 -7.58 -13.10
N LEU A 119 -4.70 -7.43 -11.81
CA LEU A 119 -5.90 -6.75 -11.33
C LEU A 119 -5.91 -5.25 -11.58
N LEU A 120 -4.75 -4.66 -11.81
CA LEU A 120 -4.61 -3.25 -12.20
C LEU A 120 -5.43 -2.90 -13.46
N PHE A 121 -5.61 -3.87 -14.34
CA PHE A 121 -6.29 -3.72 -15.62
C PHE A 121 -7.79 -4.07 -15.55
N GLU A 122 -8.29 -4.47 -14.38
CA GLU A 122 -9.73 -4.70 -14.22
C GLU A 122 -10.51 -3.39 -14.42
N PRO A 123 -11.57 -3.40 -15.22
CA PRO A 123 -12.33 -2.18 -15.56
C PRO A 123 -12.84 -1.41 -14.34
N THR A 124 -13.09 -2.11 -13.24
CA THR A 124 -13.62 -1.53 -11.99
C THR A 124 -12.54 -1.05 -11.04
N PHE A 125 -11.25 -1.34 -11.31
CA PHE A 125 -10.16 -0.99 -10.38
C PHE A 125 -10.05 0.51 -10.14
N ALA A 126 -10.06 1.31 -11.22
CA ALA A 126 -9.95 2.78 -11.10
C ALA A 126 -11.08 3.39 -10.26
N THR A 127 -12.32 2.96 -10.48
CA THR A 127 -13.49 3.43 -9.71
C THR A 127 -13.42 2.97 -8.25
N TYR A 128 -12.93 1.74 -8.05
CA TYR A 128 -12.77 1.20 -6.70
C TYR A 128 -11.77 2.00 -5.87
N ILE A 129 -10.57 2.25 -6.42
CA ILE A 129 -9.55 2.99 -5.69
C ILE A 129 -9.95 4.45 -5.47
N ASP A 130 -10.70 5.05 -6.38
CA ASP A 130 -11.22 6.41 -6.21
C ASP A 130 -12.13 6.51 -4.98
N ARG A 131 -13.11 5.61 -4.86
CA ARG A 131 -13.97 5.52 -3.69
C ARG A 131 -13.18 5.23 -2.41
N LEU A 132 -12.27 4.24 -2.45
CA LEU A 132 -11.47 3.87 -1.28
C LEU A 132 -10.61 5.04 -0.77
N VAL A 133 -9.95 5.75 -1.69
CA VAL A 133 -9.12 6.91 -1.33
C VAL A 133 -9.98 8.03 -0.76
N GLN A 134 -11.13 8.33 -1.36
CA GLN A 134 -12.07 9.32 -0.85
C GLN A 134 -12.52 9.00 0.58
N GLU A 135 -12.98 7.77 0.82
CA GLU A 135 -13.41 7.30 2.14
C GLU A 135 -12.29 7.39 3.18
N LYS A 136 -11.08 6.95 2.79
CA LYS A 136 -9.93 6.98 3.71
C LYS A 136 -9.45 8.40 3.98
N SER A 137 -9.37 9.27 2.97
CA SER A 137 -8.97 10.67 3.15
C SER A 137 -9.91 11.42 4.07
N ALA A 138 -11.21 11.18 4.00
CA ALA A 138 -12.19 11.78 4.89
C ALA A 138 -11.95 11.47 6.38
N LEU A 139 -11.34 10.30 6.69
CA LEU A 139 -11.02 9.91 8.07
C LEU A 139 -9.89 10.73 8.69
N PHE A 140 -9.03 11.31 7.87
CA PHE A 140 -7.85 12.06 8.31
C PHE A 140 -7.96 13.56 8.03
N ALA A 141 -9.09 14.00 7.46
CA ALA A 141 -9.31 15.40 7.15
C ALA A 141 -9.15 16.28 8.40
N GLY A 142 -8.27 17.28 8.31
CA GLY A 142 -7.97 18.20 9.41
C GLY A 142 -7.01 17.67 10.47
N ASP A 143 -6.53 16.44 10.37
CA ASP A 143 -5.49 15.92 11.28
C ASP A 143 -4.11 16.42 10.84
N ARG A 144 -3.55 17.37 11.60
CA ARG A 144 -2.25 18.01 11.32
C ARG A 144 -1.04 17.09 11.47
N HIS A 145 -1.22 15.90 12.06
CA HIS A 145 -0.15 14.92 12.25
C HIS A 145 -0.15 13.86 11.14
N PHE A 146 -1.22 13.79 10.36
CA PHE A 146 -1.29 12.90 9.22
C PHE A 146 -0.52 13.50 8.04
N ILE A 147 0.54 12.81 7.59
CA ILE A 147 1.41 13.30 6.50
C ILE A 147 1.15 12.66 5.15
N GLY A 148 0.31 11.62 5.09
CA GLY A 148 -0.08 11.02 3.82
C GLY A 148 -0.25 9.51 3.83
N PHE A 149 -0.39 8.96 2.62
CA PHE A 149 -0.63 7.55 2.40
C PHE A 149 0.55 6.85 1.73
N TYR A 150 0.81 5.62 2.16
CA TYR A 150 1.46 4.61 1.32
C TYR A 150 0.40 3.95 0.43
N LEU A 151 0.70 3.74 -0.85
CA LEU A 151 -0.25 3.18 -1.82
C LEU A 151 -0.47 1.69 -1.60
N ASP A 152 0.62 0.95 -1.61
CA ASP A 152 0.65 -0.50 -1.39
C ASP A 152 1.97 -0.90 -0.71
N ASN A 153 2.11 -2.19 -0.39
CA ASN A 153 3.32 -2.76 0.17
C ASN A 153 3.80 -3.92 -0.69
N GLU A 154 5.11 -3.96 -0.95
CA GLU A 154 5.81 -5.07 -1.60
C GLU A 154 5.12 -5.53 -2.90
N LEU A 155 4.86 -4.58 -3.82
CA LEU A 155 4.28 -4.91 -5.10
C LEU A 155 5.23 -5.79 -5.92
N PRO A 156 4.74 -6.90 -6.51
CA PRO A 156 5.57 -7.88 -7.19
C PRO A 156 5.92 -7.43 -8.61
N PHE A 157 6.62 -6.29 -8.76
CA PHE A 157 7.10 -5.84 -10.07
C PHE A 157 8.25 -6.70 -10.60
N ALA A 158 9.11 -7.22 -9.71
CA ALA A 158 10.20 -8.10 -10.08
C ALA A 158 10.09 -9.41 -9.32
N SER A 159 10.47 -10.53 -9.95
CA SER A 159 10.64 -11.78 -9.22
C SER A 159 11.87 -11.66 -8.31
N TYR A 160 11.67 -11.86 -7.02
CA TYR A 160 12.77 -12.11 -6.11
C TYR A 160 13.27 -13.53 -6.38
N GLN A 161 14.50 -13.65 -6.87
CA GLN A 161 15.18 -14.91 -7.17
C GLN A 161 14.58 -15.71 -8.35
N ASN A 162 15.25 -15.73 -9.40
CA ASN A 162 15.38 -16.63 -10.60
C ASN A 162 14.40 -17.81 -10.82
N ALA A 163 13.36 -18.03 -10.03
CA ALA A 163 12.68 -19.30 -10.00
C ALA A 163 11.17 -19.25 -10.31
N ASP A 164 10.49 -18.10 -10.17
CA ASP A 164 9.04 -18.10 -10.34
C ASP A 164 8.57 -16.92 -11.22
N PRO A 165 8.23 -17.17 -12.50
CA PRO A 165 7.66 -16.15 -13.37
C PRO A 165 6.33 -15.57 -12.84
N LEU A 166 5.67 -16.27 -11.89
CA LEU A 166 4.42 -15.81 -11.28
C LEU A 166 4.64 -14.71 -10.22
N ARG A 167 5.85 -14.57 -9.69
CA ARG A 167 6.18 -13.58 -8.64
C ARG A 167 6.66 -12.24 -9.15
N GLY A 168 6.75 -12.05 -10.47
CA GLY A 168 7.10 -10.79 -11.11
C GLY A 168 6.21 -10.50 -12.31
N ILE A 169 6.34 -9.31 -12.87
CA ILE A 169 5.70 -9.00 -14.14
C ILE A 169 6.51 -9.70 -15.24
N ASP A 170 5.86 -10.60 -15.94
CA ASP A 170 6.39 -11.30 -17.11
C ASP A 170 5.44 -11.14 -18.31
N LEU A 171 5.97 -10.62 -19.43
CA LEU A 171 5.17 -10.37 -20.64
C LEU A 171 4.55 -11.66 -21.19
N LYS A 172 5.30 -12.78 -21.20
CA LYS A 172 4.77 -14.07 -21.70
C LYS A 172 3.66 -14.58 -20.83
N HIS A 173 3.78 -14.40 -19.51
CA HIS A 173 2.73 -14.75 -18.57
C HIS A 173 1.46 -13.93 -18.82
N PHE A 174 1.58 -12.59 -18.98
CA PHE A 174 0.44 -11.73 -19.27
C PHE A 174 -0.25 -12.12 -20.59
N LEU A 175 0.50 -12.49 -21.62
CA LEU A 175 -0.05 -12.99 -22.89
C LEU A 175 -0.79 -14.33 -22.76
N SER A 176 -0.47 -15.14 -21.74
CA SER A 176 -1.11 -16.44 -21.50
C SER A 176 -2.28 -16.38 -20.51
N LEU A 177 -2.64 -15.21 -20.01
CA LEU A 177 -3.72 -15.04 -19.04
C LEU A 177 -5.07 -15.54 -19.60
N PRO A 178 -5.88 -16.20 -18.76
CA PRO A 178 -7.21 -16.68 -19.15
C PRO A 178 -8.17 -15.52 -19.46
N GLU A 179 -9.30 -15.83 -20.08
CA GLU A 179 -10.29 -14.85 -20.54
C GLU A 179 -10.77 -13.91 -19.43
N ARG A 180 -10.88 -14.38 -18.19
CA ARG A 180 -11.27 -13.54 -17.03
C ARG A 180 -10.32 -12.36 -16.76
N TYR A 181 -9.06 -12.45 -17.23
CA TYR A 181 -8.08 -11.37 -17.15
C TYR A 181 -7.76 -10.77 -18.53
N LYS A 182 -8.75 -10.77 -19.41
CA LYS A 182 -8.64 -10.31 -20.79
C LYS A 182 -8.02 -8.92 -20.89
N ALA A 183 -8.42 -7.98 -20.04
CA ALA A 183 -7.90 -6.62 -20.10
C ALA A 183 -6.37 -6.54 -19.85
N ALA A 184 -5.84 -7.32 -18.92
CA ALA A 184 -4.39 -7.43 -18.71
C ALA A 184 -3.67 -8.09 -19.90
N ARG A 185 -4.29 -9.12 -20.49
CA ARG A 185 -3.75 -9.78 -21.69
C ARG A 185 -3.73 -8.81 -22.89
N GLU A 186 -4.82 -8.10 -23.14
CA GLU A 186 -4.92 -7.11 -24.23
C GLU A 186 -3.89 -5.98 -24.08
N TYR A 187 -3.58 -5.59 -22.83
CA TYR A 187 -2.53 -4.62 -22.56
C TYR A 187 -1.14 -5.16 -22.95
N ALA A 188 -0.85 -6.42 -22.67
CA ALA A 188 0.38 -7.09 -23.10
C ALA A 188 0.43 -7.25 -24.63
N GLU A 189 -0.68 -7.63 -25.28
CA GLU A 189 -0.79 -7.71 -26.74
C GLU A 189 -0.59 -6.34 -27.41
N LYS A 190 -1.13 -5.28 -26.81
CA LYS A 190 -0.89 -3.90 -27.27
C LYS A 190 0.60 -3.57 -27.19
N PHE A 191 1.28 -3.89 -26.10
CA PHE A 191 2.71 -3.70 -25.97
C PHE A 191 3.50 -4.42 -27.07
N MET A 192 3.14 -5.68 -27.37
CA MET A 192 3.77 -6.44 -28.47
C MET A 192 3.61 -5.72 -29.80
N ARG A 193 2.40 -5.28 -30.14
CA ARG A 193 2.13 -4.55 -31.39
C ARG A 193 2.90 -3.24 -31.48
N ASP A 194 2.85 -2.43 -30.42
CA ASP A 194 3.49 -1.10 -30.40
C ASP A 194 5.02 -1.18 -30.52
N ASN A 195 5.62 -2.29 -30.10
CA ASN A 195 7.06 -2.52 -30.16
C ASN A 195 7.50 -3.44 -31.32
N GLY A 196 6.61 -3.78 -32.24
CA GLY A 196 6.91 -4.61 -33.40
C GLY A 196 7.38 -6.03 -33.07
N ILE A 197 6.95 -6.58 -31.93
CA ILE A 197 7.33 -7.92 -31.47
C ILE A 197 6.38 -8.94 -32.11
N ALA A 198 6.87 -9.69 -33.10
CA ALA A 198 6.05 -10.54 -33.95
C ALA A 198 5.50 -11.80 -33.23
N SER A 199 6.20 -12.32 -32.22
CA SER A 199 5.78 -13.53 -31.50
C SER A 199 6.43 -13.62 -30.12
N THR A 200 5.91 -14.50 -29.27
CA THR A 200 6.46 -14.76 -27.94
C THR A 200 7.87 -15.37 -27.97
N GLY A 201 8.25 -16.02 -29.08
CA GLY A 201 9.57 -16.64 -29.25
C GLY A 201 10.70 -15.64 -29.41
N VAL A 202 10.39 -14.39 -29.83
CA VAL A 202 11.39 -13.34 -30.03
C VAL A 202 11.40 -12.30 -28.91
N ILE A 203 10.65 -12.51 -27.82
CA ILE A 203 10.67 -11.63 -26.65
C ILE A 203 12.05 -11.66 -26.00
N THR A 204 12.72 -10.52 -26.00
CA THR A 204 14.05 -10.32 -25.40
C THR A 204 13.93 -9.95 -23.91
N LYS A 205 15.07 -10.00 -23.20
CA LYS A 205 15.18 -9.49 -21.83
C LYS A 205 14.78 -8.01 -21.75
N LYS A 206 15.22 -7.21 -22.73
CA LYS A 206 14.85 -5.78 -22.79
C LYS A 206 13.35 -5.59 -22.93
N ASN A 207 12.67 -6.38 -23.78
CA ASN A 207 11.21 -6.29 -23.89
C ASN A 207 10.50 -6.61 -22.57
N GLN A 208 11.01 -7.55 -21.78
CA GLN A 208 10.48 -7.86 -20.45
C GLN A 208 10.66 -6.70 -19.47
N GLU A 209 11.84 -6.06 -19.50
CA GLU A 209 12.14 -4.89 -18.65
C GLU A 209 11.28 -3.69 -19.04
N ASP A 210 11.15 -3.40 -20.33
CA ASP A 210 10.31 -2.31 -20.85
C ASP A 210 8.83 -2.52 -20.52
N PHE A 211 8.32 -3.75 -20.66
CA PHE A 211 6.95 -4.09 -20.30
C PHE A 211 6.71 -3.90 -18.79
N ARG A 212 7.65 -4.34 -17.97
CA ARG A 212 7.59 -4.16 -16.50
C ARG A 212 7.56 -2.67 -16.13
N GLY A 213 8.42 -1.87 -16.76
CA GLY A 213 8.45 -0.41 -16.61
C GLY A 213 7.08 0.20 -16.95
N MET A 214 6.50 -0.19 -18.08
CA MET A 214 5.20 0.32 -18.52
C MET A 214 4.06 -0.03 -17.55
N VAL A 215 4.02 -1.25 -16.99
CA VAL A 215 3.04 -1.64 -15.97
C VAL A 215 3.24 -0.84 -14.69
N ALA A 216 4.48 -0.63 -14.27
CA ALA A 216 4.79 0.17 -13.09
C ALA A 216 4.37 1.64 -13.28
N ASP A 217 4.69 2.23 -14.42
CA ASP A 217 4.29 3.60 -14.76
C ASP A 217 2.76 3.74 -14.75
N TYR A 218 2.05 2.80 -15.33
CA TYR A 218 0.57 2.81 -15.31
C TYR A 218 0.02 2.74 -13.89
N TYR A 219 0.56 1.86 -13.03
CA TYR A 219 0.19 1.78 -11.62
C TYR A 219 0.40 3.12 -10.91
N TYR A 220 1.60 3.68 -11.00
CA TYR A 220 1.92 4.92 -10.29
C TYR A 220 1.16 6.14 -10.84
N GLN A 221 0.98 6.24 -12.15
CA GLN A 221 0.18 7.31 -12.74
C GLN A 221 -1.27 7.28 -12.25
N LEU A 222 -1.91 6.10 -12.30
CA LEU A 222 -3.29 5.95 -11.86
C LEU A 222 -3.46 6.22 -10.37
N THR A 223 -2.64 5.58 -9.54
CA THR A 223 -2.81 5.63 -8.09
C THR A 223 -2.43 6.98 -7.50
N THR A 224 -1.32 7.59 -7.97
CA THR A 224 -0.92 8.93 -7.49
C THR A 224 -1.88 10.01 -7.97
N ALA A 225 -2.38 9.92 -9.21
CA ALA A 225 -3.41 10.85 -9.70
C ALA A 225 -4.70 10.74 -8.87
N THR A 226 -5.06 9.53 -8.46
CA THR A 226 -6.23 9.30 -7.60
C THR A 226 -6.03 9.92 -6.22
N VAL A 227 -4.90 9.62 -5.55
CA VAL A 227 -4.64 10.14 -4.20
C VAL A 227 -4.56 11.67 -4.17
N ARG A 228 -4.01 12.29 -5.21
CA ARG A 228 -3.86 13.76 -5.29
C ARG A 228 -5.18 14.52 -5.45
N ARG A 229 -6.30 13.84 -5.71
CA ARG A 229 -7.62 14.48 -5.80
C ARG A 229 -8.23 14.79 -4.43
N TYR A 230 -7.77 14.13 -3.42
CA TYR A 230 -8.29 14.19 -2.06
C TYR A 230 -7.23 14.64 -1.05
#